data_d008d26f74d3a7315e7f776102d33c78
#
_entry.id   d008d26f74d3a7315e7f776102d33c78
#
_cell.length_a   1.000
_cell.length_b   1.000
_cell.length_c   1.000
_cell.angle_alpha   90.00
_cell.angle_beta   90.00
_cell.angle_gamma   90.00
#
_symmetry.space_group_name_H-M   'P 1'
#
loop_
_entity.id
_entity.type
_entity.pdbx_description
1 polymer ?
#
loop_
_entity_poly.entity_id
_entity_poly.type
_entity_poly.pdbx_seq_one_letter_code
_entity_poly.pdbx_strand_id
1 'polypeptide(L)'
;MICVTSCQNESKELPTSMAELSMSVIAHIGEPPTLIGRYAGQDLNSVEFTAGDSIGIFMDEEDVVRWDYGSISWIPEKKIYWPEKENDHTFRAFYPYTDATSYDDIPMPSLLEQNGKMEELYKYDFLAATTTQSYGEDGTVYFHGKDNSFQHKSSLIHLQLNAVEDLANATVTKISISGSNIVAPSTYSFTNGVSLSSNSLSNLLVISPNQNMKAGNATYYMIVNEKLDATSVVTLTIEYMVGEQLYIAQKSGFSDNKFQSGMQHSFSITIKNRTLTITGGEISPWDSGEDIEDIIIDAQNPTT
;
A
#
# COMPACT_ATOMS: atom_id res chain seq x y z
N MET A 1 32.30 13.73 -74.13
CA MET A 1 31.73 12.54 -73.46
C MET A 1 31.56 12.95 -72.01
N ILE A 2 30.32 13.33 -71.63
CA ILE A 2 30.03 13.91 -70.32
C ILE A 2 29.25 12.78 -69.56
N CYS A 3 29.88 12.19 -68.52
CA CYS A 3 29.20 11.28 -67.63
C CYS A 3 28.36 12.05 -66.60
N VAL A 4 27.07 11.92 -66.68
CA VAL A 4 26.12 12.41 -65.67
C VAL A 4 25.91 11.28 -64.67
N THR A 5 26.50 11.39 -63.47
CA THR A 5 26.23 10.51 -62.34
C THR A 5 24.93 10.96 -61.69
N SER A 6 23.90 10.14 -61.83
CA SER A 6 22.64 10.30 -61.12
C SER A 6 22.86 9.94 -59.65
N CYS A 7 22.77 10.91 -58.76
CA CYS A 7 22.56 10.66 -57.35
C CYS A 7 21.11 10.15 -57.15
N GLN A 8 20.96 8.88 -56.86
CA GLN A 8 19.72 8.36 -56.29
C GLN A 8 19.65 8.88 -54.86
N ASN A 9 18.71 9.78 -54.61
CA ASN A 9 18.22 10.08 -53.27
C ASN A 9 17.45 8.85 -52.77
N GLU A 10 18.07 8.05 -51.94
CA GLU A 10 17.31 7.14 -51.11
C GLU A 10 16.46 8.01 -50.14
N SER A 11 15.19 8.18 -50.49
CA SER A 11 14.18 8.63 -49.56
C SER A 11 14.09 7.56 -48.48
N LYS A 12 14.70 7.81 -47.31
CA LYS A 12 14.32 7.10 -46.10
C LYS A 12 12.79 7.26 -45.96
N GLU A 13 12.05 6.21 -46.24
CA GLU A 13 10.65 6.14 -45.88
C GLU A 13 10.58 6.35 -44.37
N LEU A 14 9.95 7.47 -43.98
CA LEU A 14 9.55 7.69 -42.58
C LEU A 14 8.66 6.49 -42.19
N PRO A 15 8.88 5.87 -41.00
CA PRO A 15 8.11 4.74 -40.62
C PRO A 15 6.62 5.09 -40.57
N THR A 16 5.84 4.20 -41.11
CA THR A 16 4.38 4.15 -41.13
C THR A 16 3.81 4.64 -39.81
N SER A 17 2.97 5.65 -39.87
CA SER A 17 2.34 6.46 -38.83
C SER A 17 2.64 6.07 -37.36
N MET A 18 3.26 6.96 -36.59
CA MET A 18 3.50 6.83 -35.13
C MET A 18 2.23 6.46 -34.33
N ALA A 19 1.04 6.59 -34.92
CA ALA A 19 -0.23 6.18 -34.33
C ALA A 19 -0.35 4.65 -34.15
N GLU A 20 0.42 3.85 -34.88
CA GLU A 20 0.38 2.39 -34.81
C GLU A 20 1.21 1.82 -33.64
N LEU A 21 2.02 2.63 -32.97
CA LEU A 21 2.86 2.23 -31.85
C LEU A 21 2.41 2.85 -30.52
N SER A 22 1.17 3.32 -30.45
CA SER A 22 0.64 3.91 -29.21
C SER A 22 0.58 2.86 -28.08
N MET A 23 0.94 3.31 -26.87
CA MET A 23 0.92 2.48 -25.67
C MET A 23 -0.44 2.56 -24.99
N SER A 24 -0.92 1.43 -24.46
CA SER A 24 -2.00 1.32 -23.49
C SER A 24 -1.53 0.55 -22.26
N VAL A 25 -2.29 0.60 -21.16
CA VAL A 25 -1.90 -0.01 -19.88
C VAL A 25 -3.08 -0.77 -19.28
N ILE A 26 -2.79 -1.97 -18.78
CA ILE A 26 -3.67 -2.75 -17.89
C ILE A 26 -2.89 -3.01 -16.61
N ALA A 27 -3.45 -2.61 -15.47
CA ALA A 27 -2.80 -2.73 -14.16
C ALA A 27 -3.75 -3.35 -13.14
N HIS A 28 -3.24 -4.31 -12.36
CA HIS A 28 -3.93 -4.95 -11.25
C HIS A 28 -3.09 -4.83 -9.98
N ILE A 29 -3.77 -4.85 -8.81
CA ILE A 29 -3.12 -4.88 -7.50
C ILE A 29 -3.22 -6.31 -6.98
N GLY A 30 -2.09 -6.88 -6.52
CA GLY A 30 -2.01 -8.27 -6.06
C GLY A 30 -2.33 -9.32 -7.13
N GLU A 31 -2.54 -10.55 -6.72
CA GLU A 31 -3.11 -11.59 -7.58
C GLU A 31 -4.63 -11.36 -7.70
N PRO A 32 -5.23 -11.44 -8.90
CA PRO A 32 -6.69 -11.41 -9.00
C PRO A 32 -7.26 -12.55 -8.15
N PRO A 33 -8.25 -12.30 -7.28
CA PRO A 33 -8.84 -13.33 -6.46
C PRO A 33 -9.36 -14.45 -7.38
N THR A 34 -8.92 -15.67 -7.14
CA THR A 34 -9.51 -16.86 -7.75
C THR A 34 -11.00 -16.80 -7.47
N LEU A 35 -11.83 -16.90 -8.51
CA LEU A 35 -13.29 -16.71 -8.52
C LEU A 35 -14.02 -17.64 -7.52
N ILE A 36 -13.87 -17.45 -6.23
CA ILE A 36 -14.64 -18.12 -5.19
C ILE A 36 -15.23 -17.05 -4.27
N GLY A 37 -16.46 -16.65 -4.61
CA GLY A 37 -17.36 -15.95 -3.69
C GLY A 37 -17.12 -14.47 -3.50
N ARG A 38 -17.52 -13.64 -4.48
CA ARG A 38 -17.79 -12.22 -4.22
C ARG A 38 -19.00 -12.10 -3.30
N TYR A 39 -18.79 -11.72 -2.06
CA TYR A 39 -19.84 -11.15 -1.23
C TYR A 39 -19.93 -9.65 -1.52
N ALA A 40 -21.10 -9.22 -1.99
CA ALA A 40 -21.42 -7.81 -2.18
C ALA A 40 -21.58 -7.15 -0.79
N GLY A 41 -20.56 -6.46 -0.33
CA GLY A 41 -20.61 -5.71 0.92
C GLY A 41 -19.21 -5.39 1.41
N GLN A 42 -18.67 -4.24 1.05
CA GLN A 42 -17.43 -3.64 1.54
C GLN A 42 -16.29 -4.66 1.77
N ASP A 43 -15.88 -5.29 0.68
CA ASP A 43 -14.73 -6.17 0.69
C ASP A 43 -13.46 -5.34 0.86
N LEU A 44 -12.77 -5.59 1.97
CA LEU A 44 -11.39 -5.15 2.24
C LEU A 44 -10.42 -5.58 1.13
N ASN A 45 -10.86 -6.43 0.25
CA ASN A 45 -10.06 -7.23 -0.69
C ASN A 45 -10.27 -6.93 -2.17
N SER A 46 -11.13 -6.02 -2.53
CA SER A 46 -11.09 -5.48 -3.89
C SER A 46 -10.13 -4.30 -3.92
N VAL A 47 -8.84 -4.59 -3.84
CA VAL A 47 -7.81 -3.58 -4.12
C VAL A 47 -7.79 -3.42 -5.64
N GLU A 48 -8.76 -2.69 -6.15
CA GLU A 48 -8.84 -2.28 -7.55
C GLU A 48 -8.61 -0.77 -7.61
N PHE A 49 -7.92 -0.32 -8.62
CA PHE A 49 -7.80 1.11 -8.90
C PHE A 49 -9.18 1.71 -9.18
N THR A 50 -9.40 2.91 -8.66
CA THR A 50 -10.66 3.64 -8.79
C THR A 50 -10.48 4.90 -9.63
N ALA A 51 -11.58 5.41 -10.19
CA ALA A 51 -11.54 6.63 -10.99
C ALA A 51 -10.90 7.78 -10.20
N GLY A 52 -9.88 8.38 -10.80
CA GLY A 52 -9.08 9.44 -10.18
C GLY A 52 -7.76 8.99 -9.57
N ASP A 53 -7.52 7.67 -9.48
CA ASP A 53 -6.19 7.16 -9.14
C ASP A 53 -5.19 7.51 -10.23
N SER A 54 -3.95 7.76 -9.82
CA SER A 54 -2.86 8.10 -10.73
C SER A 54 -1.62 7.27 -10.41
N ILE A 55 -1.01 6.71 -11.45
CA ILE A 55 0.25 5.96 -11.36
C ILE A 55 1.35 6.67 -12.14
N GLY A 56 2.59 6.47 -11.73
CA GLY A 56 3.77 6.84 -12.50
C GLY A 56 4.35 5.62 -13.20
N ILE A 57 4.72 5.75 -14.47
CA ILE A 57 5.38 4.68 -15.22
C ILE A 57 6.67 5.21 -15.82
N PHE A 58 7.78 4.52 -15.55
CA PHE A 58 9.05 4.64 -16.25
C PHE A 58 9.14 3.53 -17.30
N MET A 59 9.58 3.85 -18.49
CA MET A 59 9.96 2.90 -19.53
C MET A 59 11.48 2.93 -19.68
N ASP A 60 12.14 1.81 -19.40
CA ASP A 60 13.59 1.70 -19.35
C ASP A 60 14.24 2.80 -18.47
N GLU A 61 15.03 3.69 -19.05
CA GLU A 61 15.71 4.82 -18.38
C GLU A 61 15.04 6.18 -18.69
N GLU A 62 13.84 6.17 -19.32
CA GLU A 62 13.13 7.39 -19.69
C GLU A 62 12.49 8.06 -18.45
N ASP A 63 12.08 9.31 -18.60
CA ASP A 63 11.38 10.06 -17.57
C ASP A 63 10.02 9.43 -17.23
N VAL A 64 9.60 9.60 -15.97
CA VAL A 64 8.28 9.15 -15.52
C VAL A 64 7.16 9.82 -16.30
N VAL A 65 6.14 9.04 -16.60
CA VAL A 65 4.90 9.54 -17.20
C VAL A 65 3.74 9.21 -16.26
N ARG A 66 2.92 10.23 -15.99
CA ARG A 66 1.69 10.08 -15.24
C ARG A 66 0.59 9.45 -16.09
N TRP A 67 -0.13 8.51 -15.49
CA TRP A 67 -1.32 7.88 -16.05
C TRP A 67 -2.46 8.00 -15.04
N ASP A 68 -3.59 8.53 -15.46
CA ASP A 68 -4.79 8.69 -14.66
C ASP A 68 -5.81 7.61 -15.00
N TYR A 69 -6.43 6.99 -13.98
CA TYR A 69 -7.46 5.98 -14.19
C TYR A 69 -8.84 6.62 -14.39
N GLY A 70 -9.42 6.42 -15.57
CA GLY A 70 -10.69 7.00 -15.98
C GLY A 70 -11.91 6.10 -15.74
N SER A 71 -11.86 5.11 -14.84
CA SER A 71 -12.87 4.08 -14.54
C SER A 71 -12.94 2.89 -15.51
N ILE A 72 -12.38 3.00 -16.70
CA ILE A 72 -12.39 1.94 -17.72
C ILE A 72 -10.96 1.67 -18.23
N SER A 73 -10.15 2.72 -18.33
CA SER A 73 -8.80 2.65 -18.88
C SER A 73 -7.89 3.67 -18.23
N TRP A 74 -6.60 3.41 -18.32
CA TRP A 74 -5.55 4.34 -17.99
C TRP A 74 -5.32 5.34 -19.12
N ILE A 75 -5.20 6.63 -18.78
CA ILE A 75 -5.06 7.74 -19.72
C ILE A 75 -3.74 8.45 -19.39
N PRO A 76 -2.74 8.42 -20.29
CA PRO A 76 -1.48 9.10 -20.03
C PRO A 76 -1.63 10.62 -20.18
N GLU A 77 -0.91 11.41 -19.37
CA GLU A 77 -0.87 12.87 -19.48
C GLU A 77 -0.30 13.36 -20.82
N LYS A 78 0.57 12.56 -21.41
CA LYS A 78 1.12 12.74 -22.75
C LYS A 78 1.11 11.42 -23.50
N LYS A 79 0.92 11.46 -24.83
CA LYS A 79 0.96 10.24 -25.64
C LYS A 79 2.33 9.58 -25.56
N ILE A 80 2.33 8.30 -25.28
CA ILE A 80 3.52 7.45 -25.23
C ILE A 80 3.45 6.46 -26.38
N TYR A 81 4.61 6.20 -26.96
CA TYR A 81 4.79 5.29 -28.07
C TYR A 81 5.90 4.30 -27.74
N TRP A 82 5.72 3.07 -28.18
CA TRP A 82 6.78 2.09 -28.14
C TRP A 82 7.90 2.55 -29.10
N PRO A 83 9.16 2.45 -28.68
CA PRO A 83 10.29 2.77 -29.56
C PRO A 83 10.35 1.88 -30.78
N GLU A 84 9.99 0.59 -30.59
CA GLU A 84 10.02 -0.47 -31.59
C GLU A 84 9.12 -1.62 -31.17
N LYS A 85 8.99 -2.68 -31.98
CA LYS A 85 8.11 -3.84 -31.72
C LYS A 85 8.86 -5.09 -31.27
N GLU A 86 10.13 -5.20 -31.60
CA GLU A 86 10.88 -6.44 -31.59
C GLU A 86 11.55 -6.71 -30.25
N ASN A 87 12.06 -5.66 -29.59
CA ASN A 87 12.81 -5.82 -28.34
C ASN A 87 11.91 -5.69 -27.10
N ASP A 88 12.36 -6.32 -26.02
CA ASP A 88 11.73 -6.17 -24.72
C ASP A 88 12.17 -4.84 -24.08
N HIS A 89 11.19 -4.17 -23.45
CA HIS A 89 11.35 -2.98 -22.65
C HIS A 89 10.92 -3.24 -21.21
N THR A 90 11.60 -2.64 -20.24
CA THR A 90 11.27 -2.76 -18.83
C THR A 90 10.43 -1.57 -18.39
N PHE A 91 9.24 -1.86 -17.87
CA PHE A 91 8.31 -0.89 -17.30
C PHE A 91 8.30 -1.01 -15.78
N ARG A 92 8.50 0.13 -15.10
CA ARG A 92 8.46 0.25 -13.64
C ARG A 92 7.35 1.21 -13.28
N ALA A 93 6.35 0.72 -12.56
CA ALA A 93 5.17 1.50 -12.22
C ALA A 93 5.00 1.63 -10.70
N PHE A 94 4.50 2.78 -10.23
CA PHE A 94 4.26 3.04 -8.82
C PHE A 94 2.98 3.85 -8.59
N TYR A 95 2.39 3.67 -7.42
CA TYR A 95 1.21 4.38 -6.92
C TYR A 95 1.44 4.82 -5.48
N PRO A 96 0.95 5.99 -5.05
CA PRO A 96 0.35 7.04 -5.88
C PRO A 96 1.41 7.78 -6.71
N TYR A 97 0.99 8.40 -7.80
CA TYR A 97 1.89 9.21 -8.61
C TYR A 97 2.51 10.36 -7.82
N THR A 98 3.79 10.56 -8.01
CA THR A 98 4.56 11.74 -7.59
C THR A 98 5.51 12.16 -8.72
N ASP A 99 5.97 13.41 -8.73
CA ASP A 99 6.96 13.90 -9.69
C ASP A 99 8.37 13.36 -9.37
N ALA A 100 8.51 12.04 -9.46
CA ALA A 100 9.79 11.37 -9.26
C ALA A 100 10.71 11.61 -10.46
N THR A 101 11.96 11.98 -10.19
CA THR A 101 12.97 12.20 -11.23
C THR A 101 13.81 10.96 -11.52
N SER A 102 13.64 9.90 -10.75
CA SER A 102 14.36 8.62 -10.88
C SER A 102 13.51 7.49 -10.35
N TYR A 103 13.56 6.33 -11.00
CA TYR A 103 12.93 5.11 -10.50
C TYR A 103 13.66 4.52 -9.27
N ASP A 104 14.79 5.09 -8.88
CA ASP A 104 15.55 4.68 -7.69
C ASP A 104 15.45 5.68 -6.52
N ASP A 105 14.61 6.73 -6.65
CA ASP A 105 14.35 7.68 -5.56
C ASP A 105 12.93 8.23 -5.65
N ILE A 106 11.94 7.37 -5.34
CA ILE A 106 10.52 7.72 -5.38
C ILE A 106 10.03 8.00 -3.98
N PRO A 107 9.59 9.25 -3.66
CA PRO A 107 9.01 9.56 -2.36
C PRO A 107 7.76 8.73 -2.07
N MET A 108 7.71 8.06 -0.92
CA MET A 108 6.52 7.35 -0.45
C MET A 108 5.61 8.28 0.37
N PRO A 109 4.30 8.00 0.49
CA PRO A 109 3.39 8.78 1.31
C PRO A 109 3.84 8.88 2.77
N SER A 110 3.56 10.03 3.41
CA SER A 110 3.79 10.19 4.86
C SER A 110 2.79 9.34 5.64
N LEU A 111 3.26 8.55 6.59
CA LEU A 111 2.43 7.68 7.44
C LEU A 111 1.95 8.36 8.73
N LEU A 112 2.28 9.64 8.98
CA LEU A 112 2.07 10.31 10.26
C LEU A 112 0.62 10.71 10.53
N GLU A 113 -0.16 11.06 9.51
CA GLU A 113 -1.47 11.72 9.65
C GLU A 113 -2.66 10.77 9.34
N GLN A 114 -2.58 9.53 9.80
CA GLN A 114 -3.64 8.56 9.61
C GLN A 114 -4.79 8.79 10.61
N ASN A 115 -6.02 8.46 10.19
CA ASN A 115 -7.21 8.57 11.04
C ASN A 115 -7.81 7.20 11.45
N GLY A 116 -7.22 6.11 10.99
CA GLY A 116 -7.66 4.75 11.30
C GLY A 116 -8.84 4.24 10.46
N LYS A 117 -9.26 4.97 9.44
CA LYS A 117 -10.37 4.61 8.58
C LYS A 117 -9.90 3.93 7.30
N MET A 118 -10.62 2.87 6.93
CA MET A 118 -10.31 2.11 5.75
C MET A 118 -10.41 2.92 4.46
N GLU A 119 -11.45 3.71 4.32
CA GLU A 119 -11.71 4.52 3.14
C GLU A 119 -10.64 5.59 2.87
N GLU A 120 -9.68 5.77 3.77
CA GLU A 120 -8.57 6.72 3.62
C GLU A 120 -7.20 6.05 3.47
N LEU A 121 -7.13 4.73 3.50
CA LEU A 121 -5.85 4.00 3.41
C LEU A 121 -5.09 4.30 2.11
N TYR A 122 -5.80 4.51 0.99
CA TYR A 122 -5.20 4.83 -0.31
C TYR A 122 -4.27 6.05 -0.28
N LYS A 123 -4.42 6.94 0.72
CA LYS A 123 -3.55 8.11 0.90
C LYS A 123 -2.17 7.77 1.43
N TYR A 124 -2.03 6.61 2.07
CA TYR A 124 -0.85 6.19 2.81
C TYR A 124 -0.19 4.96 2.21
N ASP A 125 -0.91 4.27 1.33
CA ASP A 125 -0.43 3.06 0.70
C ASP A 125 0.49 3.37 -0.48
N PHE A 126 1.58 2.63 -0.57
CA PHE A 126 2.51 2.73 -1.70
C PHE A 126 2.63 1.37 -2.38
N LEU A 127 2.36 1.37 -3.68
CA LEU A 127 2.40 0.18 -4.51
C LEU A 127 3.48 0.31 -5.58
N ALA A 128 4.13 -0.79 -5.92
CA ALA A 128 5.08 -0.82 -7.04
C ALA A 128 4.96 -2.13 -7.81
N ALA A 129 5.16 -2.03 -9.12
CA ALA A 129 5.11 -3.12 -10.08
C ALA A 129 6.24 -3.01 -11.11
N THR A 130 6.70 -4.15 -11.62
CA THR A 130 7.67 -4.19 -12.73
C THR A 130 7.23 -5.24 -13.71
N THR A 131 7.30 -4.93 -15.01
CA THR A 131 7.11 -5.90 -16.08
C THR A 131 8.13 -5.67 -17.18
N THR A 132 8.53 -6.72 -17.87
CA THR A 132 9.40 -6.64 -19.05
C THR A 132 8.72 -7.37 -20.20
N GLN A 133 8.46 -6.67 -21.28
CA GLN A 133 7.76 -7.19 -22.45
C GLN A 133 8.07 -6.41 -23.72
N SER A 134 7.86 -7.02 -24.87
CA SER A 134 7.83 -6.38 -26.18
C SER A 134 6.45 -5.84 -26.50
N TYR A 135 6.30 -5.17 -27.63
CA TYR A 135 5.04 -4.57 -28.12
C TYR A 135 3.85 -5.53 -28.12
N GLY A 136 4.08 -6.81 -28.37
CA GLY A 136 3.03 -7.81 -28.47
C GLY A 136 2.10 -7.60 -29.68
N GLU A 137 0.79 -7.82 -29.50
CA GLU A 137 -0.19 -7.71 -30.57
C GLU A 137 -0.76 -6.28 -30.72
N ASP A 138 -0.94 -5.58 -29.60
CA ASP A 138 -1.70 -4.32 -29.56
C ASP A 138 -0.99 -3.17 -28.81
N GLY A 139 0.25 -3.39 -28.37
CA GLY A 139 1.03 -2.40 -27.63
C GLY A 139 0.59 -2.15 -26.19
N THR A 140 -0.17 -3.06 -25.61
CA THR A 140 -0.61 -2.96 -24.20
C THR A 140 0.49 -3.41 -23.25
N VAL A 141 0.79 -2.58 -22.26
CA VAL A 141 1.66 -2.92 -21.11
C VAL A 141 0.81 -3.55 -20.02
N TYR A 142 1.20 -4.75 -19.58
CA TYR A 142 0.46 -5.53 -18.61
C TYR A 142 1.18 -5.60 -17.27
N PHE A 143 0.58 -5.00 -16.24
CA PHE A 143 0.96 -5.18 -14.84
C PHE A 143 -0.05 -6.11 -14.16
N HIS A 144 0.09 -7.41 -14.38
CA HIS A 144 -0.82 -8.43 -13.85
C HIS A 144 -0.11 -9.75 -13.54
N GLY A 145 -0.78 -10.61 -12.77
CA GLY A 145 -0.23 -11.89 -12.33
C GLY A 145 0.72 -11.74 -11.14
N LYS A 146 1.14 -12.86 -10.58
CA LYS A 146 1.83 -12.94 -9.30
C LYS A 146 3.06 -12.01 -9.17
N ASP A 147 3.86 -11.93 -10.22
CA ASP A 147 5.16 -11.28 -10.14
C ASP A 147 5.16 -9.86 -10.73
N ASN A 148 4.16 -9.52 -11.55
CA ASN A 148 4.13 -8.28 -12.32
C ASN A 148 3.00 -7.33 -11.89
N SER A 149 2.05 -7.74 -11.02
CA SER A 149 1.04 -6.84 -10.47
C SER A 149 1.61 -5.88 -9.44
N PHE A 150 0.88 -4.82 -9.14
CA PHE A 150 1.24 -3.89 -8.09
C PHE A 150 1.23 -4.57 -6.72
N GLN A 151 2.31 -4.41 -5.98
CA GLN A 151 2.52 -5.00 -4.65
C GLN A 151 2.65 -3.91 -3.60
N HIS A 152 2.01 -4.07 -2.44
CA HIS A 152 2.15 -3.18 -1.30
C HIS A 152 3.57 -3.19 -0.76
N LYS A 153 4.12 -2.00 -0.47
CA LYS A 153 5.49 -1.82 0.07
C LYS A 153 5.50 -1.42 1.54
N SER A 154 4.34 -1.47 2.19
CA SER A 154 4.12 -1.23 3.61
C SER A 154 3.32 -2.38 4.22
N SER A 155 3.11 -2.35 5.54
CA SER A 155 2.32 -3.32 6.29
C SER A 155 1.00 -2.72 6.73
N LEU A 156 -0.09 -3.48 6.64
CA LEU A 156 -1.40 -3.09 7.14
C LEU A 156 -1.64 -3.66 8.54
N ILE A 157 -2.09 -2.83 9.46
CA ILE A 157 -2.58 -3.24 10.79
C ILE A 157 -4.10 -3.08 10.80
N HIS A 158 -4.78 -4.15 11.13
CA HIS A 158 -6.22 -4.21 11.31
C HIS A 158 -6.54 -4.49 12.79
N LEU A 159 -7.20 -3.55 13.48
CA LEU A 159 -7.58 -3.67 14.88
C LEU A 159 -9.10 -3.72 15.00
N GLN A 160 -9.63 -4.80 15.58
CA GLN A 160 -11.02 -4.90 15.98
C GLN A 160 -11.13 -4.73 17.50
N LEU A 161 -11.72 -3.63 17.97
CA LEU A 161 -12.01 -3.37 19.37
C LEU A 161 -13.38 -3.91 19.72
N ASN A 162 -13.43 -4.85 20.66
CA ASN A 162 -14.68 -5.46 21.13
C ASN A 162 -15.34 -4.57 22.18
N ALA A 163 -16.60 -4.17 21.95
CA ALA A 163 -17.41 -3.35 22.85
C ALA A 163 -17.97 -4.18 24.02
N VAL A 164 -17.10 -4.88 24.73
CA VAL A 164 -17.44 -5.72 25.90
C VAL A 164 -16.64 -5.24 27.11
N GLU A 165 -17.07 -5.68 28.30
CA GLU A 165 -16.39 -5.39 29.56
C GLU A 165 -16.15 -3.88 29.77
N ASP A 166 -14.92 -3.46 29.98
CA ASP A 166 -14.58 -2.05 30.28
C ASP A 166 -14.87 -1.10 29.10
N LEU A 167 -14.93 -1.60 27.86
CA LEU A 167 -15.23 -0.79 26.69
C LEU A 167 -16.72 -0.60 26.41
N ALA A 168 -17.63 -1.40 27.00
CA ALA A 168 -19.07 -1.34 26.69
C ALA A 168 -19.72 0.05 26.87
N ASN A 169 -19.16 0.89 27.74
CA ASN A 169 -19.62 2.27 27.99
C ASN A 169 -18.50 3.31 27.85
N ALA A 170 -17.44 2.94 27.18
CA ALA A 170 -16.27 3.80 27.01
C ALA A 170 -16.35 4.66 25.74
N THR A 171 -15.54 5.71 25.72
CA THR A 171 -15.18 6.43 24.51
C THR A 171 -13.68 6.22 24.29
N VAL A 172 -13.30 5.58 23.20
CA VAL A 172 -11.90 5.43 22.79
C VAL A 172 -11.41 6.76 22.23
N THR A 173 -10.46 7.37 22.90
CA THR A 173 -9.98 8.72 22.57
C THR A 173 -8.70 8.68 21.72
N LYS A 174 -7.88 7.63 21.93
CA LYS A 174 -6.60 7.54 21.22
C LYS A 174 -6.15 6.09 21.11
N ILE A 175 -5.60 5.76 19.96
CA ILE A 175 -4.87 4.51 19.73
C ILE A 175 -3.49 4.89 19.23
N SER A 176 -2.45 4.28 19.78
CA SER A 176 -1.09 4.52 19.31
C SER A 176 -0.26 3.26 19.25
N ILE A 177 0.62 3.22 18.27
CA ILE A 177 1.63 2.18 18.09
C ILE A 177 2.98 2.86 18.16
N SER A 178 3.84 2.40 19.07
CA SER A 178 5.21 2.90 19.21
C SER A 178 6.22 1.79 18.90
N GLY A 179 7.28 2.15 18.22
CA GLY A 179 8.35 1.24 17.83
C GLY A 179 9.34 1.93 16.89
N SER A 180 10.54 1.40 16.75
CA SER A 180 11.57 2.02 15.92
C SER A 180 11.14 2.12 14.46
N ASN A 181 11.18 3.34 13.91
CA ASN A 181 10.96 3.65 12.49
C ASN A 181 9.56 3.27 11.92
N ILE A 182 8.56 3.04 12.78
CA ILE A 182 7.21 2.60 12.38
C ILE A 182 6.59 3.50 11.31
N VAL A 183 6.82 4.82 11.42
CA VAL A 183 6.31 5.82 10.48
C VAL A 183 7.44 6.72 9.96
N ALA A 184 8.64 6.17 9.82
CA ALA A 184 9.76 6.90 9.24
C ALA A 184 9.44 7.35 7.81
N PRO A 185 9.83 8.57 7.41
CA PRO A 185 9.79 8.95 6.01
C PRO A 185 10.59 7.96 5.17
N SER A 186 10.06 7.61 4.02
CA SER A 186 10.63 6.57 3.17
C SER A 186 10.67 6.98 1.72
N THR A 187 11.64 6.43 0.99
CA THR A 187 11.71 6.45 -0.47
C THR A 187 11.78 5.02 -0.98
N TYR A 188 11.29 4.81 -2.19
CA TYR A 188 11.33 3.53 -2.86
C TYR A 188 12.29 3.57 -4.05
N SER A 189 13.08 2.52 -4.19
CA SER A 189 13.97 2.26 -5.32
C SER A 189 13.58 0.94 -5.95
N PHE A 190 13.40 0.91 -7.27
CA PHE A 190 13.17 -0.35 -7.99
C PHE A 190 14.39 -1.28 -7.96
N THR A 191 15.58 -0.74 -7.70
CA THR A 191 16.81 -1.52 -7.55
C THR A 191 17.01 -2.03 -6.13
N ASN A 192 16.74 -1.20 -5.10
CA ASN A 192 17.16 -1.45 -3.72
C ASN A 192 15.97 -1.63 -2.73
N GLY A 193 14.73 -1.43 -3.17
CA GLY A 193 13.55 -1.47 -2.31
C GLY A 193 13.37 -0.21 -1.46
N VAL A 194 12.72 -0.36 -0.28
CA VAL A 194 12.39 0.75 0.62
C VAL A 194 13.60 1.19 1.43
N SER A 195 13.88 2.50 1.44
CA SER A 195 14.86 3.17 2.30
C SER A 195 14.15 4.05 3.32
N LEU A 196 14.51 3.93 4.60
CA LEU A 196 13.92 4.70 5.70
C LEU A 196 14.84 5.83 6.16
N SER A 197 14.28 7.01 6.38
CA SER A 197 14.96 8.15 6.96
C SER A 197 14.40 8.42 8.37
N SER A 198 15.07 7.92 9.41
CA SER A 198 14.60 8.02 10.77
C SER A 198 14.81 9.42 11.39
N ASN A 199 13.83 9.84 12.19
CA ASN A 199 13.90 11.06 13.02
C ASN A 199 13.15 10.82 14.34
N SER A 200 13.06 11.83 15.20
CA SER A 200 12.38 11.70 16.50
C SER A 200 10.88 11.38 16.43
N LEU A 201 10.20 11.69 15.30
CA LEU A 201 8.78 11.41 15.07
C LEU A 201 8.53 10.04 14.45
N SER A 202 9.57 9.36 13.99
CA SER A 202 9.48 8.09 13.26
C SER A 202 8.96 6.90 14.07
N ASN A 203 8.93 7.04 15.40
CA ASN A 203 8.70 5.93 16.34
C ASN A 203 7.29 5.86 16.90
N LEU A 204 6.38 6.73 16.49
CA LEU A 204 5.03 6.81 17.06
C LEU A 204 3.99 7.13 16.00
N LEU A 205 3.08 6.19 15.79
CA LEU A 205 1.82 6.40 15.06
C LEU A 205 0.69 6.66 16.05
N VAL A 206 -0.12 7.69 15.80
CA VAL A 206 -1.27 8.05 16.65
C VAL A 206 -2.49 8.28 15.79
N ILE A 207 -3.60 7.66 16.18
CA ILE A 207 -4.94 7.99 15.69
C ILE A 207 -5.84 8.43 16.86
N SER A 208 -6.78 9.34 16.61
CA SER A 208 -7.68 9.90 17.63
C SER A 208 -9.14 9.73 17.21
N PRO A 209 -9.70 8.51 17.33
CA PRO A 209 -11.01 8.20 16.77
C PRO A 209 -12.18 8.88 17.50
N ASN A 210 -12.06 9.17 18.80
CA ASN A 210 -13.15 9.65 19.66
C ASN A 210 -14.43 8.80 19.54
N GLN A 211 -14.24 7.47 19.44
CA GLN A 211 -15.31 6.50 19.19
C GLN A 211 -16.03 6.11 20.45
N ASN A 212 -17.36 6.34 20.50
CA ASN A 212 -18.22 5.81 21.55
C ASN A 212 -18.56 4.34 21.27
N MET A 213 -18.20 3.45 22.19
CA MET A 213 -18.32 2.00 22.03
C MET A 213 -19.73 1.46 22.31
N LYS A 214 -20.71 2.29 22.74
CA LYS A 214 -22.11 1.87 22.89
C LYS A 214 -22.74 1.38 21.58
N ALA A 215 -22.22 1.85 20.45
CA ALA A 215 -22.70 1.43 19.13
C ALA A 215 -22.28 0.01 18.72
N GLY A 216 -21.41 -0.65 19.48
CA GLY A 216 -20.88 -1.97 19.19
C GLY A 216 -19.35 -1.96 18.98
N ASN A 217 -18.84 -3.01 18.37
CA ASN A 217 -17.42 -3.12 18.04
C ASN A 217 -16.96 -2.02 17.10
N ALA A 218 -15.69 -1.64 17.20
CA ALA A 218 -15.08 -0.65 16.33
C ALA A 218 -13.83 -1.23 15.66
N THR A 219 -13.64 -0.88 14.39
CA THR A 219 -12.54 -1.38 13.58
C THR A 219 -11.67 -0.22 13.11
N TYR A 220 -10.35 -0.41 13.17
CA TYR A 220 -9.35 0.59 12.77
C TYR A 220 -8.29 -0.04 11.89
N TYR A 221 -7.82 0.74 10.93
CA TYR A 221 -6.79 0.35 9.98
C TYR A 221 -5.65 1.36 10.01
N MET A 222 -4.42 0.87 9.99
CA MET A 222 -3.23 1.70 10.01
C MET A 222 -2.16 1.09 9.13
N ILE A 223 -1.44 1.93 8.39
CA ILE A 223 -0.29 1.51 7.59
C ILE A 223 0.97 1.88 8.36
N VAL A 224 1.90 0.96 8.42
CA VAL A 224 3.23 1.14 9.02
C VAL A 224 4.31 0.65 8.07
N ASN A 225 5.52 1.15 8.24
CA ASN A 225 6.69 0.65 7.52
C ASN A 225 6.94 -0.83 7.84
N GLU A 226 7.55 -1.52 6.90
CA GLU A 226 8.10 -2.84 7.17
C GLU A 226 9.10 -2.81 8.34
N LYS A 227 8.99 -3.79 9.21
CA LYS A 227 9.89 -4.03 10.32
C LYS A 227 10.09 -5.52 10.51
N LEU A 228 11.20 -6.06 10.03
CA LEU A 228 11.52 -7.49 10.10
C LEU A 228 12.37 -7.86 11.31
N ASP A 229 13.08 -6.88 11.89
CA ASP A 229 13.87 -7.11 13.10
C ASP A 229 13.00 -7.02 14.36
N ALA A 230 13.23 -7.90 15.32
CA ALA A 230 12.55 -7.90 16.62
C ALA A 230 13.35 -7.20 17.73
N THR A 231 14.41 -6.45 17.38
CA THR A 231 15.36 -5.87 18.34
C THR A 231 14.78 -4.73 19.15
N SER A 232 13.83 -3.96 18.57
CA SER A 232 13.11 -2.90 19.27
C SER A 232 11.69 -3.32 19.56
N VAL A 233 11.22 -3.05 20.78
CA VAL A 233 9.88 -3.42 21.24
C VAL A 233 8.84 -2.54 20.54
N VAL A 234 7.79 -3.18 20.03
CA VAL A 234 6.58 -2.53 19.55
C VAL A 234 5.53 -2.55 20.65
N THR A 235 4.90 -1.41 20.94
CA THR A 235 3.87 -1.29 21.96
C THR A 235 2.59 -0.69 21.38
N LEU A 236 1.48 -1.40 21.56
CA LEU A 236 0.13 -0.88 21.32
C LEU A 236 -0.38 -0.23 22.60
N THR A 237 -0.92 0.98 22.50
CA THR A 237 -1.55 1.71 23.61
C THR A 237 -2.94 2.17 23.18
N ILE A 238 -3.93 1.94 24.05
CA ILE A 238 -5.32 2.41 23.88
C ILE A 238 -5.70 3.28 25.06
N GLU A 239 -6.06 4.54 24.80
CA GLU A 239 -6.59 5.47 25.78
C GLU A 239 -8.11 5.57 25.60
N TYR A 240 -8.85 5.43 26.71
CA TYR A 240 -10.30 5.48 26.70
C TYR A 240 -10.87 6.15 27.96
N MET A 241 -12.03 6.77 27.80
CA MET A 241 -12.77 7.43 28.89
C MET A 241 -13.97 6.59 29.31
N VAL A 242 -14.18 6.43 30.60
CA VAL A 242 -15.43 5.95 31.18
C VAL A 242 -15.98 7.03 32.10
N GLY A 243 -17.05 7.69 31.67
CA GLY A 243 -17.45 8.96 32.28
C GLY A 243 -16.37 10.03 32.08
N GLU A 244 -15.90 10.64 33.19
CA GLU A 244 -14.83 11.64 33.19
C GLU A 244 -13.44 11.04 33.49
N GLN A 245 -13.36 9.73 33.72
CA GLN A 245 -12.12 9.07 34.08
C GLN A 245 -11.38 8.53 32.86
N LEU A 246 -10.11 8.93 32.70
CA LEU A 246 -9.20 8.40 31.68
C LEU A 246 -8.58 7.08 32.16
N TYR A 247 -8.53 6.12 31.25
CA TYR A 247 -7.84 4.84 31.39
C TYR A 247 -6.88 4.62 30.25
N ILE A 248 -5.78 3.91 30.53
CA ILE A 248 -4.75 3.55 29.56
C ILE A 248 -4.53 2.04 29.64
N ALA A 249 -4.65 1.36 28.51
CA ALA A 249 -4.31 -0.05 28.37
C ALA A 249 -3.16 -0.20 27.36
N GLN A 250 -2.16 -1.03 27.71
CA GLN A 250 -0.97 -1.20 26.90
C GLN A 250 -0.60 -2.67 26.73
N LYS A 251 -0.03 -2.99 25.56
CA LYS A 251 0.57 -4.30 25.25
C LYS A 251 1.92 -4.08 24.57
N SER A 252 3.00 -4.48 25.26
CA SER A 252 4.35 -4.56 24.67
C SER A 252 4.56 -5.92 24.00
N GLY A 253 5.44 -5.95 22.99
CA GLY A 253 5.66 -7.12 22.15
C GLY A 253 4.50 -7.37 21.18
N PHE A 254 3.78 -6.31 20.81
CA PHE A 254 2.69 -6.33 19.84
C PHE A 254 3.22 -6.81 18.47
N SER A 255 2.48 -7.72 17.83
CA SER A 255 2.86 -8.34 16.55
C SER A 255 4.27 -8.97 16.56
N ASP A 256 4.68 -9.55 17.69
CA ASP A 256 6.03 -10.10 17.87
C ASP A 256 7.16 -9.13 17.47
N ASN A 257 6.86 -7.82 17.56
CA ASN A 257 7.72 -6.71 17.16
C ASN A 257 8.04 -6.67 15.65
N LYS A 258 7.22 -7.29 14.81
CA LYS A 258 7.46 -7.38 13.36
C LYS A 258 6.24 -6.97 12.56
N PHE A 259 6.50 -6.33 11.43
CA PHE A 259 5.52 -6.02 10.39
C PHE A 259 6.14 -6.32 9.03
N GLN A 260 5.49 -7.16 8.25
CA GLN A 260 5.97 -7.57 6.94
C GLN A 260 5.24 -6.78 5.84
N SER A 261 5.98 -6.27 4.88
CA SER A 261 5.46 -5.58 3.70
C SER A 261 4.51 -6.49 2.91
N GLY A 262 3.41 -5.92 2.40
CA GLY A 262 2.38 -6.66 1.67
C GLY A 262 1.51 -7.58 2.53
N MET A 263 1.67 -7.53 3.87
CA MET A 263 0.90 -8.37 4.79
C MET A 263 -0.04 -7.53 5.66
N GLN A 264 -1.21 -8.08 5.93
CA GLN A 264 -2.16 -7.58 6.93
C GLN A 264 -1.94 -8.31 8.25
N HIS A 265 -1.80 -7.54 9.33
CA HIS A 265 -1.73 -8.03 10.70
C HIS A 265 -3.03 -7.71 11.40
N SER A 266 -3.87 -8.73 11.64
CA SER A 266 -5.21 -8.59 12.19
C SER A 266 -5.25 -8.97 13.66
N PHE A 267 -5.89 -8.14 14.50
CA PHE A 267 -5.97 -8.31 15.94
C PHE A 267 -7.38 -8.03 16.46
N SER A 268 -7.91 -8.92 17.28
CA SER A 268 -9.12 -8.71 18.07
C SER A 268 -8.72 -8.28 19.48
N ILE A 269 -9.27 -7.17 19.97
CA ILE A 269 -8.85 -6.51 21.22
C ILE A 269 -10.02 -6.42 22.17
N THR A 270 -9.83 -6.96 23.39
CA THR A 270 -10.76 -6.84 24.51
C THR A 270 -10.05 -6.19 25.68
N ILE A 271 -10.71 -5.26 26.38
CA ILE A 271 -10.22 -4.67 27.63
C ILE A 271 -11.14 -5.12 28.77
N LYS A 272 -10.55 -5.76 29.77
CA LYS A 272 -11.22 -6.26 30.97
C LYS A 272 -10.41 -5.93 32.21
N ASN A 273 -11.07 -5.38 33.23
CA ASN A 273 -10.40 -4.95 34.46
C ASN A 273 -9.18 -4.05 34.18
N ARG A 274 -9.28 -3.16 33.20
CA ARG A 274 -8.20 -2.28 32.71
C ARG A 274 -7.00 -3.01 32.10
N THR A 275 -7.12 -4.30 31.89
CA THR A 275 -6.11 -5.14 31.22
C THR A 275 -6.48 -5.32 29.76
N LEU A 276 -5.53 -5.04 28.87
CA LEU A 276 -5.68 -5.22 27.43
C LEU A 276 -5.33 -6.66 27.07
N THR A 277 -6.32 -7.41 26.61
CA THR A 277 -6.15 -8.74 26.03
C THR A 277 -6.20 -8.58 24.50
N ILE A 278 -5.19 -9.10 23.83
CA ILE A 278 -5.14 -9.19 22.38
C ILE A 278 -5.37 -10.65 22.03
N THR A 279 -6.44 -10.91 21.29
CA THR A 279 -6.72 -12.21 20.68
C THR A 279 -6.51 -12.08 19.17
N GLY A 280 -6.01 -13.12 18.53
CA GLY A 280 -5.58 -13.05 17.15
C GLY A 280 -4.14 -12.58 17.02
N GLY A 281 -3.67 -12.51 15.84
CA GLY A 281 -2.29 -12.30 15.40
C GLY A 281 -2.14 -12.98 14.07
N GLU A 282 -3.26 -13.10 13.33
CA GLU A 282 -3.23 -13.64 11.98
C GLU A 282 -2.46 -12.70 11.08
N ILE A 283 -1.52 -13.26 10.34
CA ILE A 283 -0.77 -12.56 9.30
C ILE A 283 -1.18 -13.20 7.99
N SER A 284 -1.90 -12.45 7.18
CA SER A 284 -2.34 -12.86 5.85
C SER A 284 -1.81 -11.91 4.78
N PRO A 285 -1.71 -12.32 3.52
CA PRO A 285 -1.47 -11.37 2.44
C PRO A 285 -2.52 -10.26 2.49
N TRP A 286 -2.12 -9.01 2.26
CA TRP A 286 -3.02 -7.86 2.31
C TRP A 286 -4.27 -8.03 1.43
N ASP A 287 -4.11 -8.75 0.32
CA ASP A 287 -5.16 -8.98 -0.67
C ASP A 287 -5.98 -10.27 -0.44
N SER A 288 -5.72 -11.05 0.63
CA SER A 288 -6.31 -12.40 0.78
C SER A 288 -7.72 -12.44 1.34
N GLY A 289 -8.15 -11.40 2.04
CA GLY A 289 -9.49 -11.31 2.59
C GLY A 289 -9.91 -12.34 3.62
N GLU A 290 -8.98 -12.95 4.28
CA GLU A 290 -9.30 -13.97 5.30
C GLU A 290 -9.75 -13.33 6.61
N ASP A 291 -10.84 -13.85 7.19
CA ASP A 291 -11.37 -13.44 8.48
C ASP A 291 -10.53 -14.01 9.64
N ILE A 292 -10.48 -13.27 10.74
CA ILE A 292 -9.68 -13.54 11.94
C ILE A 292 -10.18 -14.81 12.66
N GLU A 293 -9.31 -15.81 12.85
CA GLU A 293 -9.51 -16.83 13.86
C GLU A 293 -8.95 -16.39 15.23
N ASP A 294 -9.71 -16.62 16.32
CA ASP A 294 -9.35 -16.14 17.66
C ASP A 294 -8.19 -16.94 18.28
N ILE A 295 -7.02 -16.31 18.44
CA ILE A 295 -5.90 -16.83 19.26
C ILE A 295 -5.81 -16.04 20.56
N ILE A 296 -5.95 -16.67 21.70
CA ILE A 296 -5.95 -16.02 23.03
C ILE A 296 -4.51 -15.83 23.53
N ILE A 297 -4.09 -14.57 23.71
CA ILE A 297 -2.82 -14.22 24.37
C ILE A 297 -3.12 -13.39 25.61
N ASP A 298 -2.77 -13.91 26.80
CA ASP A 298 -2.97 -13.22 28.07
C ASP A 298 -1.98 -12.04 28.23
N ALA A 299 -2.52 -10.84 28.44
CA ALA A 299 -1.72 -9.65 28.75
C ALA A 299 -1.45 -9.56 30.25
N GLN A 300 -0.18 -9.43 30.64
CA GLN A 300 0.20 -9.25 32.05
C GLN A 300 0.06 -7.79 32.46
N ASN A 301 -0.47 -7.57 33.68
CA ASN A 301 -0.64 -6.25 34.31
C ASN A 301 0.72 -5.52 34.44
N PRO A 302 0.85 -4.24 34.10
CA PRO A 302 1.95 -3.45 34.60
C PRO A 302 1.73 -3.24 36.09
N THR A 303 2.68 -3.69 36.91
CA THR A 303 2.75 -3.36 38.34
C THR A 303 2.81 -1.86 38.50
N THR A 304 1.93 -1.33 39.36
CA THR A 304 1.86 0.05 39.85
C THR A 304 3.20 0.58 40.34
#